data_2e94536d304131c1635dd7b73eb0d832
#
_entry.id   2e94536d304131c1635dd7b73eb0d832
#
_cell.length_a   1.000
_cell.length_b   1.000
_cell.length_c   1.000
_cell.angle_alpha   90.00
_cell.angle_beta   90.00
_cell.angle_gamma   90.00
#
_symmetry.space_group_name_H-M   'P 1'
#
loop_
_entity.id
_entity.type
_entity.pdbx_description
1 polymer ?
#
loop_
_entity_poly.entity_id
_entity_poly.type
_entity_poly.pdbx_seq_one_letter_code
_entity_poly.pdbx_strand_id
1 'polypeptide(L)'
;MKQEELNKIIANHVKWLNGSGGERAKLAGADLCGIDLSGANLQNAYLCEADLHRANLSGANLQNAYLCRADLCGANLSGANLNRTDLTEAVLHMTDLSDANLSMAILRRADLKKANIRETNLWMAYLEGAELPIGVYQIVGPGSRNRCTTYDTINDQIVCGCWDDKKGNHLDSFTLRVESIYGLNGEKPNSVYYTEYMAAINFFKAMKELNKRV
;
A
#
# COMPACT_ATOMS: atom_id res chain seq x y z
N MET A 1 25.84 -1.79 5.65
CA MET A 1 25.84 -2.61 6.91
C MET A 1 26.12 -4.09 6.59
N LYS A 2 26.76 -4.89 7.50
CA LYS A 2 26.92 -6.34 7.29
C LYS A 2 25.68 -7.09 7.81
N GLN A 3 25.33 -8.21 7.15
CA GLN A 3 24.17 -9.03 7.53
C GLN A 3 24.22 -9.52 8.99
N GLU A 4 25.40 -9.92 9.47
CA GLU A 4 25.57 -10.39 10.84
C GLU A 4 25.29 -9.30 11.91
N GLU A 5 25.67 -8.06 11.62
CA GLU A 5 25.42 -6.91 12.47
C GLU A 5 23.92 -6.60 12.51
N LEU A 6 23.27 -6.59 11.33
CA LEU A 6 21.82 -6.40 11.22
C LEU A 6 21.04 -7.48 11.97
N ASN A 7 21.44 -8.74 11.84
CA ASN A 7 20.78 -9.84 12.55
C ASN A 7 20.82 -9.65 14.08
N LYS A 8 21.93 -9.10 14.62
CA LYS A 8 22.02 -8.76 16.05
C LYS A 8 21.06 -7.63 16.43
N ILE A 9 20.95 -6.61 15.58
CA ILE A 9 20.01 -5.49 15.80
C ILE A 9 18.56 -6.02 15.79
N ILE A 10 18.21 -6.89 14.83
CA ILE A 10 16.87 -7.47 14.72
C ILE A 10 16.57 -8.36 15.95
N ALA A 11 17.52 -9.23 16.35
CA ALA A 11 17.35 -10.07 17.54
C ALA A 11 17.13 -9.24 18.82
N ASN A 12 17.86 -8.12 18.93
CA ASN A 12 17.72 -7.18 20.06
C ASN A 12 16.36 -6.45 20.01
N HIS A 13 15.92 -6.08 18.81
CA HIS A 13 14.60 -5.47 18.55
C HIS A 13 13.44 -6.41 18.91
N VAL A 14 13.55 -7.71 18.59
CA VAL A 14 12.55 -8.72 18.97
C VAL A 14 12.45 -8.85 20.49
N LYS A 15 13.57 -8.79 21.22
CA LYS A 15 13.55 -8.73 22.68
C LYS A 15 12.80 -7.51 23.21
N TRP A 16 13.04 -6.35 22.57
CA TRP A 16 12.32 -5.10 22.90
C TRP A 16 10.81 -5.23 22.66
N LEU A 17 10.40 -5.79 21.53
CA LEU A 17 8.97 -6.02 21.20
C LEU A 17 8.28 -6.92 22.23
N ASN A 18 8.99 -7.91 22.76
CA ASN A 18 8.45 -8.87 23.72
C ASN A 18 8.55 -8.40 25.18
N GLY A 19 9.06 -7.19 25.45
CA GLY A 19 9.25 -6.68 26.80
C GLY A 19 10.32 -7.42 27.60
N SER A 20 11.21 -8.19 26.93
CA SER A 20 12.27 -8.99 27.55
C SER A 20 13.64 -8.29 27.54
N GLY A 21 13.64 -6.97 27.53
CA GLY A 21 14.84 -6.14 27.37
C GLY A 21 15.10 -5.85 25.89
N GLY A 22 16.34 -5.50 25.57
CA GLY A 22 16.71 -5.13 24.20
C GLY A 22 16.39 -3.67 23.87
N GLU A 23 16.56 -3.31 22.60
CA GLU A 23 16.35 -1.95 22.10
C GLU A 23 15.57 -1.97 20.80
N ARG A 24 14.78 -0.94 20.58
CA ARG A 24 14.10 -0.72 19.31
C ARG A 24 15.11 -0.53 18.17
N ALA A 25 14.92 -1.21 17.04
CA ALA A 25 15.80 -1.06 15.87
C ALA A 25 15.82 0.40 15.38
N LYS A 26 17.00 1.00 15.41
CA LYS A 26 17.31 2.35 14.94
C LYS A 26 18.16 2.22 13.69
N LEU A 27 17.54 2.13 12.54
CA LEU A 27 18.16 1.92 11.22
C LEU A 27 17.97 3.13 10.29
N ALA A 28 17.64 4.31 10.87
CA ALA A 28 17.47 5.52 10.10
C ALA A 28 18.79 5.91 9.41
N GLY A 29 18.72 6.18 8.08
CA GLY A 29 19.88 6.49 7.24
C GLY A 29 20.87 5.33 7.07
N ALA A 30 20.53 4.11 7.49
CA ALA A 30 21.44 2.96 7.35
C ALA A 30 21.54 2.52 5.89
N ASP A 31 22.75 2.14 5.44
CA ASP A 31 22.96 1.43 4.19
C ASP A 31 22.60 -0.06 4.38
N LEU A 32 21.47 -0.43 3.79
CA LEU A 32 20.87 -1.77 3.79
C LEU A 32 20.66 -2.26 2.35
N CYS A 33 21.42 -1.72 1.39
CA CYS A 33 21.32 -2.10 -0.01
C CYS A 33 21.56 -3.60 -0.19
N GLY A 34 20.63 -4.28 -0.88
CA GLY A 34 20.69 -5.71 -1.19
C GLY A 34 20.65 -6.65 0.02
N ILE A 35 20.36 -6.14 1.22
CA ILE A 35 20.33 -6.93 2.46
C ILE A 35 19.15 -7.91 2.50
N ASP A 36 19.29 -9.03 3.21
CA ASP A 36 18.19 -9.96 3.44
C ASP A 36 17.51 -9.68 4.78
N LEU A 37 16.25 -9.24 4.71
CA LEU A 37 15.32 -8.97 5.80
C LEU A 37 14.04 -9.81 5.65
N SER A 38 14.09 -10.90 4.88
CA SER A 38 12.92 -11.74 4.64
C SER A 38 12.35 -12.29 5.94
N GLY A 39 11.04 -12.16 6.14
CA GLY A 39 10.35 -12.57 7.36
C GLY A 39 10.77 -11.84 8.65
N ALA A 40 11.63 -10.82 8.57
CA ALA A 40 12.10 -10.10 9.77
C ALA A 40 10.95 -9.38 10.48
N ASN A 41 10.96 -9.39 11.81
CA ASN A 41 10.03 -8.58 12.59
C ASN A 41 10.64 -7.21 12.89
N LEU A 42 10.19 -6.22 12.11
CA LEU A 42 10.59 -4.80 12.17
C LEU A 42 9.42 -3.91 12.61
N GLN A 43 8.45 -4.47 13.32
CA GLN A 43 7.30 -3.73 13.83
C GLN A 43 7.75 -2.52 14.67
N ASN A 44 7.23 -1.34 14.35
CA ASN A 44 7.62 -0.08 14.98
C ASN A 44 9.10 0.34 14.77
N ALA A 45 9.90 -0.30 13.94
CA ALA A 45 11.30 0.07 13.70
C ALA A 45 11.45 1.47 13.07
N TYR A 46 12.61 2.10 13.28
CA TYR A 46 12.98 3.37 12.64
C TYR A 46 13.87 3.09 11.44
N LEU A 47 13.38 3.36 10.23
CA LEU A 47 14.02 3.13 8.93
C LEU A 47 13.92 4.37 8.02
N CYS A 48 13.59 5.55 8.59
CA CYS A 48 13.53 6.77 7.77
C CYS A 48 14.87 7.02 7.08
N GLU A 49 14.83 7.37 5.77
CA GLU A 49 16.01 7.66 4.96
C GLU A 49 16.98 6.47 4.79
N ALA A 50 16.61 5.25 5.19
CA ALA A 50 17.44 4.07 4.98
C ALA A 50 17.54 3.75 3.48
N ASP A 51 18.71 3.34 3.03
CA ASP A 51 18.93 2.76 1.70
C ASP A 51 18.60 1.26 1.75
N LEU A 52 17.43 0.90 1.25
CA LEU A 52 16.90 -0.46 1.11
C LEU A 52 16.84 -0.89 -0.38
N HIS A 53 17.62 -0.23 -1.24
CA HIS A 53 17.66 -0.55 -2.66
C HIS A 53 17.94 -2.04 -2.87
N ARG A 54 17.06 -2.72 -3.63
CA ARG A 54 17.12 -4.17 -3.90
C ARG A 54 17.16 -5.07 -2.65
N ALA A 55 16.81 -4.57 -1.47
CA ALA A 55 16.72 -5.40 -0.28
C ALA A 55 15.59 -6.43 -0.40
N ASN A 56 15.74 -7.57 0.24
CA ASN A 56 14.70 -8.58 0.34
C ASN A 56 13.95 -8.41 1.68
N LEU A 57 12.73 -7.93 1.63
CA LEU A 57 11.80 -7.75 2.76
C LEU A 57 10.56 -8.63 2.61
N SER A 58 10.63 -9.70 1.79
CA SER A 58 9.48 -10.56 1.53
C SER A 58 8.93 -11.16 2.84
N GLY A 59 7.62 -11.05 3.05
CA GLY A 59 6.96 -11.52 4.27
C GLY A 59 7.37 -10.80 5.56
N ALA A 60 8.18 -9.74 5.52
CA ALA A 60 8.59 -9.00 6.71
C ALA A 60 7.40 -8.32 7.42
N ASN A 61 7.45 -8.22 8.74
CA ASN A 61 6.50 -7.45 9.52
C ASN A 61 7.03 -6.03 9.77
N LEU A 62 6.51 -5.07 9.01
CA LEU A 62 6.84 -3.64 9.09
C LEU A 62 5.68 -2.82 9.69
N GLN A 63 4.74 -3.46 10.39
CA GLN A 63 3.58 -2.78 10.97
C GLN A 63 4.02 -1.61 11.84
N ASN A 64 3.42 -0.42 11.63
CA ASN A 64 3.75 0.84 12.30
C ASN A 64 5.23 1.25 12.19
N ALA A 65 6.03 0.69 11.31
CA ALA A 65 7.41 1.12 11.08
C ALA A 65 7.46 2.50 10.42
N TYR A 66 8.57 3.18 10.57
CA TYR A 66 8.84 4.50 9.98
C TYR A 66 9.83 4.33 8.84
N LEU A 67 9.37 4.51 7.60
CA LEU A 67 10.11 4.38 6.35
C LEU A 67 10.05 5.67 5.51
N CYS A 68 9.79 6.81 6.19
CA CYS A 68 9.73 8.08 5.48
C CYS A 68 11.04 8.35 4.73
N ARG A 69 10.95 8.71 3.43
CA ARG A 69 12.07 8.96 2.53
C ARG A 69 13.05 7.79 2.35
N ALA A 70 12.69 6.57 2.75
CA ALA A 70 13.52 5.40 2.50
C ALA A 70 13.60 5.12 0.99
N ASP A 71 14.78 4.68 0.52
CA ASP A 71 14.95 4.18 -0.84
C ASP A 71 14.68 2.67 -0.86
N LEU A 72 13.53 2.28 -1.39
CA LEU A 72 13.07 0.90 -1.59
C LEU A 72 13.10 0.51 -3.08
N CYS A 73 13.81 1.26 -3.93
CA CYS A 73 13.83 1.00 -5.36
C CYS A 73 14.28 -0.43 -5.67
N GLY A 74 13.43 -1.17 -6.40
CA GLY A 74 13.68 -2.56 -6.76
C GLY A 74 13.69 -3.55 -5.58
N ALA A 75 13.28 -3.15 -4.38
CA ALA A 75 13.18 -4.05 -3.22
C ALA A 75 12.05 -5.07 -3.41
N ASN A 76 12.17 -6.22 -2.75
CA ASN A 76 11.11 -7.22 -2.68
C ASN A 76 10.36 -7.08 -1.34
N LEU A 77 9.12 -6.60 -1.38
CA LEU A 77 8.19 -6.50 -0.25
C LEU A 77 6.98 -7.44 -0.42
N SER A 78 7.09 -8.46 -1.26
CA SER A 78 5.98 -9.39 -1.51
C SER A 78 5.48 -10.04 -0.23
N GLY A 79 4.18 -10.02 -0.01
CA GLY A 79 3.54 -10.55 1.21
C GLY A 79 3.91 -9.84 2.52
N ALA A 80 4.65 -8.73 2.49
CA ALA A 80 5.02 -7.99 3.69
C ALA A 80 3.81 -7.34 4.38
N ASN A 81 3.86 -7.23 5.71
CA ASN A 81 2.87 -6.49 6.48
C ASN A 81 3.35 -5.05 6.72
N LEU A 82 2.81 -4.12 5.93
CA LEU A 82 3.07 -2.68 5.99
C LEU A 82 1.87 -1.91 6.59
N ASN A 83 1.02 -2.58 7.37
CA ASN A 83 -0.13 -1.93 7.97
C ASN A 83 0.28 -0.73 8.84
N ARG A 84 -0.29 0.45 8.58
CA ARG A 84 0.01 1.72 9.28
C ARG A 84 1.48 2.17 9.19
N THR A 85 2.25 1.67 8.26
CA THR A 85 3.63 2.10 8.03
C THR A 85 3.65 3.51 7.46
N ASP A 86 4.58 4.35 7.91
CA ASP A 86 4.83 5.65 7.30
C ASP A 86 5.84 5.50 6.16
N LEU A 87 5.36 5.66 4.94
CA LEU A 87 6.12 5.63 3.68
C LEU A 87 6.09 7.01 2.99
N THR A 88 5.90 8.08 3.77
CA THR A 88 5.87 9.44 3.22
C THR A 88 7.15 9.74 2.44
N GLU A 89 7.00 10.16 1.16
CA GLU A 89 8.10 10.48 0.26
C GLU A 89 9.07 9.30 0.00
N ALA A 90 8.71 8.05 0.30
CA ALA A 90 9.53 6.89 0.02
C ALA A 90 9.63 6.62 -1.49
N VAL A 91 10.80 6.11 -1.93
CA VAL A 91 11.03 5.69 -3.31
C VAL A 91 10.71 4.20 -3.43
N LEU A 92 9.56 3.90 -4.03
CA LEU A 92 9.06 2.53 -4.26
C LEU A 92 9.10 2.15 -5.76
N HIS A 93 9.96 2.82 -6.53
CA HIS A 93 10.10 2.58 -7.96
C HIS A 93 10.54 1.13 -8.23
N MET A 94 9.82 0.41 -9.08
CA MET A 94 10.10 -1.00 -9.42
C MET A 94 10.07 -1.97 -8.21
N THR A 95 9.51 -1.58 -7.08
CA THR A 95 9.35 -2.42 -5.88
C THR A 95 8.31 -3.50 -6.14
N ASP A 96 8.56 -4.72 -5.66
CA ASP A 96 7.52 -5.76 -5.62
C ASP A 96 6.74 -5.66 -4.31
N LEU A 97 5.48 -5.24 -4.41
CA LEU A 97 4.51 -5.13 -3.33
C LEU A 97 3.38 -6.16 -3.47
N SER A 98 3.54 -7.18 -4.34
CA SER A 98 2.50 -8.19 -4.54
C SER A 98 2.11 -8.85 -3.23
N ASP A 99 0.79 -9.05 -3.03
CA ASP A 99 0.21 -9.63 -1.81
C ASP A 99 0.54 -8.87 -0.50
N ALA A 100 1.17 -7.70 -0.56
CA ALA A 100 1.52 -6.91 0.61
C ALA A 100 0.29 -6.26 1.27
N ASN A 101 0.34 -6.11 2.59
CA ASN A 101 -0.69 -5.40 3.34
C ASN A 101 -0.27 -3.96 3.64
N LEU A 102 -0.71 -3.01 2.83
CA LEU A 102 -0.53 -1.56 2.98
C LEU A 102 -1.76 -0.87 3.61
N SER A 103 -2.64 -1.61 4.26
CA SER A 103 -3.83 -1.01 4.86
C SER A 103 -3.44 0.07 5.88
N MET A 104 -4.10 1.24 5.79
CA MET A 104 -3.82 2.42 6.61
C MET A 104 -2.39 2.97 6.50
N ALA A 105 -1.55 2.51 5.57
CA ALA A 105 -0.22 3.04 5.35
C ALA A 105 -0.27 4.49 4.85
N ILE A 106 0.75 5.27 5.17
CA ILE A 106 0.90 6.66 4.72
C ILE A 106 1.87 6.66 3.55
N LEU A 107 1.35 6.82 2.33
CA LEU A 107 2.10 6.84 1.07
C LEU A 107 2.13 8.23 0.42
N ARG A 108 1.98 9.29 1.23
CA ARG A 108 1.96 10.65 0.71
C ARG A 108 3.24 10.96 -0.05
N ARG A 109 3.09 11.40 -1.32
CA ARG A 109 4.19 11.75 -2.22
C ARG A 109 5.20 10.60 -2.45
N ALA A 110 4.83 9.35 -2.17
CA ALA A 110 5.68 8.21 -2.49
C ALA A 110 5.73 7.98 -4.01
N ASP A 111 6.90 7.56 -4.51
CA ASP A 111 7.06 7.16 -5.92
C ASP A 111 6.82 5.65 -6.07
N LEU A 112 5.64 5.27 -6.55
CA LEU A 112 5.27 3.88 -6.86
C LEU A 112 5.36 3.58 -8.37
N LYS A 113 6.01 4.40 -9.17
CA LYS A 113 6.16 4.14 -10.61
C LYS A 113 6.76 2.76 -10.85
N LYS A 114 6.13 1.99 -11.74
CA LYS A 114 6.52 0.62 -12.07
C LYS A 114 6.55 -0.36 -10.89
N ALA A 115 6.03 -0.01 -9.72
CA ALA A 115 5.86 -0.96 -8.64
C ALA A 115 4.85 -2.04 -9.05
N ASN A 116 5.10 -3.28 -8.64
CA ASN A 116 4.12 -4.36 -8.73
C ASN A 116 3.19 -4.29 -7.51
N ILE A 117 1.95 -3.86 -7.72
CA ILE A 117 0.93 -3.76 -6.66
C ILE A 117 -0.18 -4.80 -6.80
N ARG A 118 0.10 -5.92 -7.49
CA ARG A 118 -0.86 -7.00 -7.66
C ARG A 118 -1.27 -7.58 -6.31
N GLU A 119 -2.60 -7.74 -6.07
CA GLU A 119 -3.17 -8.26 -4.83
C GLU A 119 -2.76 -7.47 -3.57
N THR A 120 -2.19 -6.28 -3.74
CA THR A 120 -1.80 -5.41 -2.62
C THR A 120 -3.04 -4.86 -1.92
N ASN A 121 -3.11 -4.99 -0.60
CA ASN A 121 -4.17 -4.38 0.18
C ASN A 121 -3.86 -2.91 0.50
N LEU A 122 -4.49 -1.97 -0.22
CA LEU A 122 -4.40 -0.51 -0.01
C LEU A 122 -5.57 0.07 0.81
N TRP A 123 -6.31 -0.78 1.54
CA TRP A 123 -7.48 -0.32 2.28
C TRP A 123 -7.14 0.82 3.25
N MET A 124 -7.83 1.95 3.11
CA MET A 124 -7.60 3.17 3.90
C MET A 124 -6.18 3.74 3.80
N ALA A 125 -5.36 3.36 2.84
CA ALA A 125 -4.05 3.98 2.63
C ALA A 125 -4.18 5.46 2.20
N TYR A 126 -3.22 6.28 2.61
CA TYR A 126 -3.14 7.70 2.28
C TYR A 126 -2.19 7.90 1.10
N LEU A 127 -2.75 8.07 -0.10
CA LEU A 127 -2.03 8.16 -1.38
C LEU A 127 -1.94 9.58 -1.93
N GLU A 128 -2.13 10.60 -1.11
CA GLU A 128 -2.12 12.00 -1.54
C GLU A 128 -0.77 12.40 -2.15
N GLY A 129 -0.79 12.78 -3.44
CA GLY A 129 0.41 13.14 -4.19
C GLY A 129 1.32 11.95 -4.53
N ALA A 130 0.92 10.71 -4.30
CA ALA A 130 1.68 9.54 -4.70
C ALA A 130 1.69 9.38 -6.22
N GLU A 131 2.83 8.97 -6.78
CA GLU A 131 3.00 8.65 -8.19
C GLU A 131 2.76 7.16 -8.43
N LEU A 132 1.57 6.81 -8.94
CA LEU A 132 1.12 5.43 -9.11
C LEU A 132 1.69 4.76 -10.38
N PRO A 133 1.72 3.41 -10.44
CA PRO A 133 2.08 2.68 -11.66
C PRO A 133 1.17 3.04 -12.84
N ILE A 134 1.68 2.83 -14.07
CA ILE A 134 0.86 3.00 -15.28
C ILE A 134 -0.35 2.06 -15.20
N GLY A 135 -1.53 2.58 -15.52
CA GLY A 135 -2.77 1.83 -15.47
C GLY A 135 -3.47 1.87 -14.11
N VAL A 136 -2.84 2.45 -13.08
CA VAL A 136 -3.45 2.66 -11.77
C VAL A 136 -3.94 4.09 -11.65
N TYR A 137 -5.20 4.27 -11.32
CA TYR A 137 -5.87 5.55 -11.23
C TYR A 137 -6.48 5.77 -9.85
N GLN A 138 -6.47 7.00 -9.41
CA GLN A 138 -7.02 7.41 -8.12
C GLN A 138 -8.04 8.53 -8.29
N ILE A 139 -9.15 8.41 -7.58
CA ILE A 139 -10.11 9.51 -7.44
C ILE A 139 -10.24 9.84 -5.96
N VAL A 140 -10.10 11.12 -5.64
CA VAL A 140 -10.32 11.65 -4.30
C VAL A 140 -11.80 12.04 -4.17
N GLY A 141 -12.43 11.64 -3.09
CA GLY A 141 -13.74 12.16 -2.72
C GLY A 141 -14.93 11.23 -2.78
N PRO A 142 -14.96 10.09 -3.52
CA PRO A 142 -16.17 9.30 -3.53
C PRO A 142 -16.44 8.66 -2.17
N GLY A 143 -17.66 8.81 -1.73
CA GLY A 143 -18.18 8.20 -0.51
C GLY A 143 -18.08 9.04 0.77
N SER A 144 -18.68 8.51 1.83
CA SER A 144 -19.02 9.21 3.08
C SER A 144 -17.85 9.78 3.89
N ARG A 145 -16.61 9.49 3.54
CA ARG A 145 -15.43 9.89 4.32
C ARG A 145 -14.36 10.63 3.52
N ASN A 146 -14.71 11.13 2.33
CA ASN A 146 -13.78 11.87 1.45
C ASN A 146 -12.43 11.15 1.27
N ARG A 147 -12.47 9.83 1.05
CA ARG A 147 -11.29 9.00 0.88
C ARG A 147 -11.05 8.67 -0.58
N CYS A 148 -9.80 8.34 -0.90
CA CYS A 148 -9.44 7.93 -2.24
C CYS A 148 -10.03 6.57 -2.62
N THR A 149 -10.46 6.44 -3.85
CA THR A 149 -10.73 5.16 -4.51
C THR A 149 -9.67 4.95 -5.58
N THR A 150 -8.95 3.86 -5.48
CA THR A 150 -7.88 3.49 -6.41
C THR A 150 -8.35 2.35 -7.29
N TYR A 151 -8.07 2.41 -8.58
CA TYR A 151 -8.38 1.35 -9.53
C TYR A 151 -7.15 1.01 -10.38
N ASP A 152 -6.74 -0.25 -10.32
CA ASP A 152 -5.72 -0.84 -11.17
C ASP A 152 -6.39 -1.48 -12.38
N THR A 153 -6.23 -0.88 -13.56
CA THR A 153 -6.85 -1.34 -14.80
C THR A 153 -6.18 -2.60 -15.38
N ILE A 154 -4.94 -2.90 -14.96
CA ILE A 154 -4.18 -4.06 -15.45
C ILE A 154 -4.66 -5.32 -14.72
N ASN A 155 -4.76 -5.25 -13.39
CA ASN A 155 -5.18 -6.37 -12.56
C ASN A 155 -6.69 -6.39 -12.26
N ASP A 156 -7.45 -5.40 -12.75
CA ASP A 156 -8.88 -5.20 -12.51
C ASP A 156 -9.23 -5.14 -11.01
N GLN A 157 -8.41 -4.47 -10.23
CA GLN A 157 -8.58 -4.32 -8.79
C GLN A 157 -9.04 -2.92 -8.40
N ILE A 158 -10.00 -2.83 -7.51
CA ILE A 158 -10.47 -1.57 -6.94
C ILE A 158 -10.37 -1.58 -5.42
N VAL A 159 -9.85 -0.49 -4.86
CA VAL A 159 -9.78 -0.28 -3.41
C VAL A 159 -10.44 1.04 -3.06
N CYS A 160 -11.43 0.99 -2.20
CA CYS A 160 -12.12 2.17 -1.69
C CYS A 160 -11.91 2.28 -0.17
N GLY A 161 -11.57 3.46 0.30
CA GLY A 161 -11.27 3.71 1.72
C GLY A 161 -12.44 3.50 2.70
N CYS A 162 -13.67 3.31 2.21
CA CYS A 162 -14.86 3.01 3.01
C CYS A 162 -15.40 1.58 2.79
N TRP A 163 -14.67 0.75 2.08
CA TRP A 163 -15.10 -0.56 1.63
C TRP A 163 -14.12 -1.64 2.04
N ASP A 164 -14.55 -2.57 2.86
CA ASP A 164 -13.80 -3.75 3.28
C ASP A 164 -14.53 -4.98 2.76
N ASP A 165 -14.30 -5.35 1.51
CA ASP A 165 -14.82 -6.59 0.97
C ASP A 165 -13.73 -7.32 0.18
N LYS A 166 -13.14 -8.33 0.80
CA LYS A 166 -12.16 -9.22 0.15
C LYS A 166 -12.76 -10.06 -0.98
N LYS A 167 -14.08 -10.00 -1.16
CA LYS A 167 -14.81 -10.71 -2.22
C LYS A 167 -15.33 -9.69 -3.24
N GLY A 168 -14.62 -9.50 -4.32
CA GLY A 168 -15.13 -8.71 -5.45
C GLY A 168 -14.48 -7.34 -5.61
N ASN A 169 -13.16 -7.28 -5.51
CA ASN A 169 -12.39 -6.07 -5.80
C ASN A 169 -12.36 -5.68 -7.28
N HIS A 170 -13.07 -6.42 -8.14
CA HIS A 170 -13.18 -6.09 -9.57
C HIS A 170 -14.20 -4.97 -9.81
N LEU A 171 -13.96 -4.18 -10.85
CA LEU A 171 -14.79 -3.02 -11.18
C LEU A 171 -16.27 -3.34 -11.34
N ASP A 172 -16.60 -4.47 -11.96
CA ASP A 172 -17.99 -4.87 -12.17
C ASP A 172 -18.68 -5.27 -10.86
N SER A 173 -17.98 -6.02 -9.99
CA SER A 173 -18.49 -6.40 -8.66
C SER A 173 -18.69 -5.17 -7.78
N PHE A 174 -17.77 -4.21 -7.82
CA PHE A 174 -17.88 -2.94 -7.13
C PHE A 174 -19.07 -2.12 -7.65
N THR A 175 -19.27 -2.08 -8.97
CA THR A 175 -20.42 -1.40 -9.59
C THR A 175 -21.73 -1.97 -9.09
N LEU A 176 -21.91 -3.29 -9.16
CA LEU A 176 -23.13 -3.97 -8.69
C LEU A 176 -23.43 -3.68 -7.22
N ARG A 177 -22.39 -3.61 -6.41
CA ARG A 177 -22.55 -3.34 -5.00
C ARG A 177 -22.91 -1.88 -4.71
N VAL A 178 -22.29 -0.93 -5.40
CA VAL A 178 -22.67 0.49 -5.31
C VAL A 178 -24.15 0.66 -5.69
N GLU A 179 -24.60 0.01 -6.75
CA GLU A 179 -26.01 0.00 -7.16
C GLU A 179 -26.93 -0.62 -6.12
N SER A 180 -26.52 -1.74 -5.49
CA SER A 180 -27.33 -2.41 -4.47
C SER A 180 -27.50 -1.60 -3.19
N ILE A 181 -26.52 -0.77 -2.83
CA ILE A 181 -26.57 0.03 -1.59
C ILE A 181 -27.19 1.40 -1.83
N TYR A 182 -26.70 2.12 -2.84
CA TYR A 182 -27.00 3.54 -3.04
C TYR A 182 -27.88 3.82 -4.25
N GLY A 183 -28.12 2.83 -5.12
CA GLY A 183 -29.02 2.95 -6.28
C GLY A 183 -30.47 3.22 -5.88
N LEU A 184 -31.33 3.51 -6.85
CA LEU A 184 -32.75 3.89 -6.60
C LEU A 184 -33.51 2.88 -5.75
N ASN A 185 -33.21 1.58 -5.88
CA ASN A 185 -33.82 0.47 -5.12
C ASN A 185 -32.88 -0.12 -4.09
N GLY A 186 -31.80 0.58 -3.73
CA GLY A 186 -30.78 0.10 -2.82
C GLY A 186 -31.19 0.15 -1.35
N GLU A 187 -30.39 -0.47 -0.49
CA GLU A 187 -30.62 -0.51 0.97
C GLU A 187 -30.61 0.89 1.59
N LYS A 188 -29.81 1.80 1.05
CA LYS A 188 -29.64 3.19 1.51
C LYS A 188 -29.67 4.14 0.32
N PRO A 189 -30.81 4.35 -0.32
CA PRO A 189 -30.92 5.25 -1.46
C PRO A 189 -30.35 6.62 -1.11
N ASN A 190 -29.23 6.99 -1.71
CA ASN A 190 -28.60 8.28 -1.51
C ASN A 190 -28.02 8.79 -2.82
N SER A 191 -28.66 9.78 -3.38
CA SER A 191 -28.30 10.33 -4.68
C SER A 191 -26.88 10.92 -4.72
N VAL A 192 -26.39 11.49 -3.62
CA VAL A 192 -25.06 12.14 -3.60
C VAL A 192 -23.98 11.08 -3.70
N TYR A 193 -23.95 10.13 -2.78
CA TYR A 193 -22.93 9.07 -2.79
C TYR A 193 -23.03 8.19 -4.03
N TYR A 194 -24.25 7.87 -4.48
CA TYR A 194 -24.44 7.12 -5.71
C TYR A 194 -23.83 7.85 -6.91
N THR A 195 -24.09 9.14 -7.03
CA THR A 195 -23.56 9.96 -8.13
C THR A 195 -22.03 10.01 -8.11
N GLU A 196 -21.43 10.22 -6.92
CA GLU A 196 -19.98 10.25 -6.75
C GLU A 196 -19.32 8.92 -7.12
N TYR A 197 -19.85 7.81 -6.62
CA TYR A 197 -19.32 6.48 -6.94
C TYR A 197 -19.51 6.12 -8.42
N MET A 198 -20.65 6.45 -9.02
CA MET A 198 -20.88 6.16 -10.43
C MET A 198 -20.01 7.02 -11.35
N ALA A 199 -19.69 8.25 -10.97
CA ALA A 199 -18.72 9.07 -11.68
C ALA A 199 -17.33 8.44 -11.66
N ALA A 200 -16.87 7.96 -10.50
CA ALA A 200 -15.62 7.23 -10.34
C ALA A 200 -15.59 5.93 -11.16
N ILE A 201 -16.64 5.14 -11.10
CA ILE A 201 -16.79 3.89 -11.87
C ILE A 201 -16.72 4.16 -13.37
N ASN A 202 -17.43 5.17 -13.87
CA ASN A 202 -17.42 5.52 -15.28
C ASN A 202 -16.05 6.00 -15.75
N PHE A 203 -15.34 6.78 -14.92
CA PHE A 203 -13.96 7.15 -15.19
C PHE A 203 -13.06 5.92 -15.28
N PHE A 204 -13.12 5.00 -14.31
CA PHE A 204 -12.31 3.78 -14.31
C PHE A 204 -12.63 2.87 -15.50
N LYS A 205 -13.92 2.73 -15.89
CA LYS A 205 -14.33 2.00 -17.10
C LYS A 205 -13.69 2.61 -18.36
N ALA A 206 -13.70 3.94 -18.47
CA ALA A 206 -13.07 4.62 -19.58
C ALA A 206 -11.55 4.39 -19.63
N MET A 207 -10.87 4.45 -18.49
CA MET A 207 -9.43 4.20 -18.39
C MET A 207 -9.07 2.75 -18.71
N LYS A 208 -9.89 1.79 -18.28
CA LYS A 208 -9.73 0.37 -18.63
C LYS A 208 -9.79 0.14 -20.14
N GLU A 209 -10.73 0.78 -20.82
CA GLU A 209 -10.85 0.67 -22.28
C GLU A 209 -9.71 1.37 -23.04
N LEU A 210 -9.21 2.49 -22.52
CA LEU A 210 -8.04 3.17 -23.12
C LEU A 210 -6.79 2.30 -23.02
N ASN A 211 -6.53 1.65 -21.87
CA ASN A 211 -5.36 0.81 -21.68
C ASN A 211 -5.36 -0.49 -22.49
N LYS A 212 -6.53 -0.98 -22.95
CA LYS A 212 -6.60 -2.11 -23.89
C LYS A 212 -6.09 -1.79 -25.30
N ARG A 213 -5.94 -0.50 -25.61
CA ARG A 213 -5.55 -0.01 -26.95
C ARG A 213 -4.06 0.31 -27.07
N VAL A 214 -3.32 0.18 -25.98
CA VAL A 214 -1.86 0.35 -25.89
C VAL A 214 -1.19 -1.01 -25.73
#